data_a2c76426ed0a82f7211db6d870598297
#
_entry.id   a2c76426ed0a82f7211db6d870598297
#
_cell.length_a   1.000
_cell.length_b   1.000
_cell.length_c   1.000
_cell.angle_alpha   90.00
_cell.angle_beta   90.00
_cell.angle_gamma   90.00
#
_symmetry.space_group_name_H-M   'P 1'
#
loop_
_entity.id
_entity.type
_entity.pdbx_description
1 polymer ?
#
loop_
_entity_poly.entity_id
_entity_poly.type
_entity_poly.pdbx_seq_one_letter_code
_entity_poly.pdbx_strand_id
1 'polypeptide(L)'
;MLRVGSYVPRNASGGKTQEGNNTLQATAGKLRIVARAEWRLGEEAGDPWEGAKAGRWLGEGGSAIVRAGLRAWKESGVEEVNGRGVGIIGVGRGGEWPGWLEETSVREVVEKWRDKSPLWLLEVLPNLPVAQLAVEIGARGPVETLRERDGIEGDVEKRIQRWGKRGGKWVVSVRLTSTGAKAEVWGCEGEK
;
A
#
# COMPACT_ATOMS: atom_id res chain seq x y z
N MET A 1 -36.63 -9.29 -31.21
CA MET A 1 -36.28 -8.23 -32.16
C MET A 1 -36.16 -6.93 -31.41
N LEU A 2 -34.94 -6.60 -30.93
CA LEU A 2 -34.65 -5.43 -30.11
C LEU A 2 -33.93 -4.40 -30.98
N ARG A 3 -34.51 -3.20 -31.09
CA ARG A 3 -33.93 -2.07 -31.83
C ARG A 3 -32.84 -1.42 -31.01
N VAL A 4 -31.63 -1.37 -31.56
CA VAL A 4 -30.51 -0.58 -31.04
C VAL A 4 -30.68 0.85 -31.51
N GLY A 5 -30.86 1.78 -30.57
CA GLY A 5 -30.90 3.20 -30.84
C GLY A 5 -29.49 3.78 -30.95
N SER A 6 -29.23 4.40 -32.10
CA SER A 6 -27.98 5.11 -32.37
C SER A 6 -27.98 6.47 -31.66
N TYR A 7 -26.95 6.69 -30.82
CA TYR A 7 -26.68 7.99 -30.18
C TYR A 7 -25.82 8.85 -31.09
N VAL A 8 -26.32 10.03 -31.43
CA VAL A 8 -25.57 11.06 -32.19
C VAL A 8 -25.16 12.18 -31.22
N PRO A 9 -23.87 12.50 -31.07
CA PRO A 9 -23.46 13.61 -30.21
C PRO A 9 -23.69 14.95 -30.91
N ARG A 10 -24.34 15.89 -30.21
CA ARG A 10 -24.49 17.29 -30.65
C ARG A 10 -23.19 18.04 -30.39
N ASN A 11 -22.61 18.58 -31.46
CA ASN A 11 -21.56 19.60 -31.39
C ASN A 11 -22.15 20.90 -30.84
N ALA A 12 -21.57 21.43 -29.77
CA ALA A 12 -21.79 22.80 -29.30
C ALA A 12 -20.55 23.62 -29.53
N SER A 13 -20.75 24.63 -30.32
CA SER A 13 -19.80 25.68 -30.73
C SER A 13 -19.40 26.62 -29.59
N GLY A 14 -18.12 27.02 -29.59
CA GLY A 14 -17.68 28.38 -29.37
C GLY A 14 -17.87 29.00 -27.98
N GLY A 15 -16.84 28.91 -27.14
CA GLY A 15 -16.64 29.81 -26.01
C GLY A 15 -15.15 30.14 -25.88
N LYS A 16 -14.79 31.38 -26.18
CA LYS A 16 -13.47 31.95 -25.93
C LYS A 16 -13.23 31.92 -24.42
N THR A 17 -12.30 31.10 -23.97
CA THR A 17 -11.80 31.12 -22.59
C THR A 17 -10.60 32.04 -22.52
N GLN A 18 -10.71 33.08 -21.71
CA GLN A 18 -9.62 33.91 -21.25
C GLN A 18 -8.58 33.04 -20.56
N GLU A 19 -7.36 33.12 -21.03
CA GLU A 19 -6.17 32.61 -20.34
C GLU A 19 -5.97 33.43 -19.07
N GLY A 20 -6.54 32.96 -17.97
CA GLY A 20 -6.14 33.37 -16.64
C GLY A 20 -4.93 32.54 -16.24
N ASN A 21 -3.73 33.09 -16.40
CA ASN A 21 -2.49 32.58 -15.82
C ASN A 21 -2.59 32.63 -14.29
N ASN A 22 -3.28 31.68 -13.69
CA ASN A 22 -3.13 31.36 -12.28
C ASN A 22 -2.06 30.25 -12.14
N THR A 23 -0.81 30.70 -12.22
CA THR A 23 0.34 29.91 -11.75
C THR A 23 0.23 29.82 -10.22
N LEU A 24 -0.64 28.94 -9.72
CA LEU A 24 -0.49 28.41 -8.39
C LEU A 24 0.77 27.53 -8.42
N GLN A 25 1.92 28.18 -8.25
CA GLN A 25 3.12 27.51 -7.74
C GLN A 25 2.77 27.02 -6.33
N ALA A 26 2.10 25.87 -6.25
CA ALA A 26 2.03 25.10 -5.03
C ALA A 26 3.48 24.68 -4.74
N THR A 27 4.12 25.36 -3.82
CA THR A 27 5.36 24.93 -3.19
C THR A 27 5.06 23.55 -2.60
N ALA A 28 5.39 22.50 -3.36
CA ALA A 28 5.23 21.14 -2.92
C ALA A 28 6.26 20.92 -1.81
N GLY A 29 5.81 20.74 -0.57
CA GLY A 29 6.69 20.42 0.54
C GLY A 29 7.67 19.31 0.10
N LYS A 30 8.94 19.48 0.43
CA LYS A 30 10.02 18.60 -0.03
C LYS A 30 9.86 17.24 0.60
N LEU A 31 9.59 16.21 -0.21
CA LEU A 31 9.61 14.82 0.24
C LEU A 31 11.05 14.35 0.36
N ARG A 32 11.35 13.63 1.43
CA ARG A 32 12.66 13.04 1.66
C ARG A 32 12.53 11.61 2.16
N ILE A 33 13.20 10.68 1.51
CA ILE A 33 13.37 9.32 2.04
C ILE A 33 14.44 9.39 3.14
N VAL A 34 14.09 8.93 4.33
CA VAL A 34 14.95 8.95 5.51
C VAL A 34 15.54 7.56 5.83
N ALA A 35 14.84 6.49 5.41
CA ALA A 35 15.34 5.13 5.53
C ALA A 35 14.79 4.24 4.42
N ARG A 36 15.52 3.17 4.12
CA ARG A 36 15.11 2.10 3.21
C ARG A 36 15.51 0.76 3.80
N ALA A 37 14.66 -0.23 3.67
CA ALA A 37 14.98 -1.59 4.04
C ALA A 37 14.37 -2.59 3.06
N GLU A 38 14.96 -3.78 3.03
CA GLU A 38 14.46 -4.93 2.29
C GLU A 38 14.35 -6.13 3.23
N TRP A 39 13.41 -6.99 2.97
CA TRP A 39 13.30 -8.30 3.59
C TRP A 39 13.12 -9.35 2.51
N ARG A 40 13.98 -10.37 2.51
CA ARG A 40 13.90 -11.48 1.55
C ARG A 40 13.01 -12.60 2.09
N LEU A 41 12.31 -13.29 1.20
CA LEU A 41 11.59 -14.51 1.57
C LEU A 41 12.59 -15.53 2.11
N GLY A 42 12.22 -16.22 3.20
CA GLY A 42 13.09 -17.17 3.87
C GLY A 42 14.22 -16.53 4.72
N GLU A 43 14.28 -15.20 4.84
CA GLU A 43 15.25 -14.53 5.73
C GLU A 43 14.81 -14.69 7.19
N GLU A 44 15.71 -15.20 8.03
CA GLU A 44 15.46 -15.38 9.48
C GLU A 44 16.37 -14.49 10.34
N ALA A 45 17.51 -14.08 9.81
CA ALA A 45 18.50 -13.32 10.57
C ALA A 45 18.01 -11.91 10.92
N GLY A 46 18.02 -11.59 12.21
CA GLY A 46 17.66 -10.26 12.70
C GLY A 46 16.19 -9.90 12.48
N ASP A 47 15.29 -10.86 12.65
CA ASP A 47 13.84 -10.63 12.51
C ASP A 47 13.40 -9.46 13.40
N PRO A 48 12.95 -8.33 12.82
CA PRO A 48 12.48 -7.18 13.58
C PRO A 48 11.10 -7.40 14.23
N TRP A 49 10.43 -8.51 13.91
CA TRP A 49 9.06 -8.81 14.30
C TRP A 49 9.02 -9.99 15.29
N GLU A 50 9.40 -9.72 16.55
CA GLU A 50 9.41 -10.73 17.59
C GLU A 50 7.99 -11.14 18.02
N GLY A 51 7.79 -12.46 18.21
CA GLY A 51 6.57 -13.01 18.82
C GLY A 51 5.30 -12.96 17.97
N ALA A 52 5.45 -12.87 16.66
CA ALA A 52 4.37 -12.65 15.71
C ALA A 52 3.37 -13.81 15.59
N LYS A 53 2.45 -13.94 16.54
CA LYS A 53 1.27 -14.81 16.34
C LYS A 53 0.49 -14.43 15.07
N ALA A 54 0.50 -13.14 14.69
CA ALA A 54 -0.14 -12.62 13.50
C ALA A 54 0.55 -13.08 12.20
N GLY A 55 1.86 -13.38 12.21
CA GLY A 55 2.60 -13.84 11.02
C GLY A 55 1.98 -15.06 10.33
N ARG A 56 1.40 -15.99 11.11
CA ARG A 56 0.74 -17.17 10.55
C ARG A 56 -0.52 -16.88 9.73
N TRP A 57 -1.09 -15.68 9.86
CA TRP A 57 -2.29 -15.26 9.12
C TRP A 57 -1.98 -14.48 7.86
N LEU A 58 -0.74 -14.03 7.72
CA LEU A 58 -0.34 -13.14 6.63
C LEU A 58 0.30 -13.87 5.46
N GLY A 59 0.61 -15.14 5.61
CA GLY A 59 1.45 -15.86 4.67
C GLY A 59 2.87 -15.28 4.60
N GLU A 60 3.72 -15.85 3.76
CA GLU A 60 5.13 -15.46 3.67
C GLU A 60 5.31 -14.05 3.11
N GLY A 61 4.62 -13.71 2.00
CA GLY A 61 4.69 -12.38 1.38
C GLY A 61 4.16 -11.28 2.29
N GLY A 62 3.03 -11.51 2.96
CA GLY A 62 2.47 -10.55 3.92
C GLY A 62 3.38 -10.32 5.12
N SER A 63 4.00 -11.38 5.61
CA SER A 63 4.99 -11.32 6.69
C SER A 63 6.25 -10.56 6.26
N ALA A 64 6.71 -10.72 5.01
CA ALA A 64 7.83 -9.97 4.46
C ALA A 64 7.53 -8.46 4.41
N ILE A 65 6.30 -8.05 4.05
CA ILE A 65 5.86 -6.65 4.08
C ILE A 65 6.01 -6.06 5.49
N VAL A 66 5.52 -6.75 6.51
CA VAL A 66 5.60 -6.27 7.90
C VAL A 66 7.06 -6.14 8.34
N ARG A 67 7.88 -7.15 8.08
CA ARG A 67 9.31 -7.16 8.45
C ARG A 67 10.11 -6.06 7.76
N ALA A 68 9.93 -5.87 6.45
CA ALA A 68 10.58 -4.79 5.73
C ALA A 68 10.18 -3.42 6.29
N GLY A 69 8.88 -3.23 6.55
CA GLY A 69 8.36 -1.99 7.14
C GLY A 69 8.93 -1.70 8.53
N LEU A 70 8.96 -2.70 9.41
CA LEU A 70 9.52 -2.58 10.77
C LEU A 70 11.02 -2.28 10.73
N ARG A 71 11.78 -2.95 9.85
CA ARG A 71 13.21 -2.69 9.69
C ARG A 71 13.46 -1.26 9.24
N ALA A 72 12.76 -0.79 8.20
CA ALA A 72 12.88 0.59 7.72
C ALA A 72 12.49 1.61 8.79
N TRP A 73 11.40 1.35 9.53
CA TRP A 73 10.97 2.22 10.62
C TRP A 73 12.03 2.32 11.72
N LYS A 74 12.58 1.21 12.16
CA LYS A 74 13.65 1.17 13.16
C LYS A 74 14.91 1.91 12.69
N GLU A 75 15.34 1.67 11.45
CA GLU A 75 16.52 2.30 10.85
C GLU A 75 16.32 3.81 10.62
N SER A 76 15.08 4.29 10.48
CA SER A 76 14.81 5.72 10.32
C SER A 76 15.12 6.54 11.56
N GLY A 77 15.17 5.93 12.74
CA GLY A 77 15.35 6.62 14.02
C GLY A 77 14.19 7.56 14.36
N VAL A 78 13.03 7.42 13.69
CA VAL A 78 11.87 8.28 13.94
C VAL A 78 11.19 7.89 15.26
N GLU A 79 11.14 8.83 16.18
CA GLU A 79 10.38 8.72 17.42
C GLU A 79 9.10 9.55 17.32
N GLU A 80 8.00 8.93 16.93
CA GLU A 80 6.67 9.58 16.88
C GLU A 80 5.78 9.07 18.02
N VAL A 81 5.73 9.84 19.09
CA VAL A 81 5.11 9.44 20.37
C VAL A 81 3.62 9.09 20.23
N ASN A 82 2.89 9.70 19.31
CA ASN A 82 1.44 9.53 19.21
C ASN A 82 0.97 8.76 17.97
N GLY A 83 1.86 8.42 17.03
CA GLY A 83 1.53 7.76 15.77
C GLY A 83 0.57 8.54 14.85
N ARG A 84 0.02 9.67 15.29
CA ARG A 84 -0.96 10.45 14.50
C ARG A 84 -0.34 11.09 13.26
N GLY A 85 0.95 11.36 13.30
CA GLY A 85 1.71 11.89 12.19
C GLY A 85 2.17 10.83 11.17
N VAL A 86 1.87 9.54 11.40
CA VAL A 86 2.39 8.42 10.60
C VAL A 86 1.28 7.79 9.77
N GLY A 87 1.45 7.79 8.45
CA GLY A 87 0.61 7.05 7.49
C GLY A 87 1.35 5.84 6.91
N ILE A 88 0.61 4.89 6.34
CA ILE A 88 1.17 3.72 5.67
C ILE A 88 0.54 3.54 4.31
N ILE A 89 1.37 3.24 3.32
CA ILE A 89 0.95 2.91 1.95
C ILE A 89 1.57 1.57 1.57
N GLY A 90 0.73 0.56 1.34
CA GLY A 90 1.14 -0.71 0.76
C GLY A 90 0.94 -0.73 -0.75
N VAL A 91 1.87 -1.34 -1.47
CA VAL A 91 1.76 -1.62 -2.90
C VAL A 91 1.92 -3.12 -3.11
N GLY A 92 0.93 -3.72 -3.76
CA GLY A 92 0.96 -5.15 -4.04
C GLY A 92 0.05 -5.55 -5.19
N ARG A 93 0.27 -6.76 -5.70
CA ARG A 93 -0.51 -7.30 -6.83
C ARG A 93 -1.97 -7.63 -6.48
N GLY A 94 -2.37 -7.47 -5.21
CA GLY A 94 -3.53 -8.11 -4.63
C GLY A 94 -3.13 -9.51 -4.17
N GLY A 95 -3.83 -10.05 -3.18
CA GLY A 95 -3.49 -11.37 -2.65
C GLY A 95 -3.28 -12.37 -3.76
N GLU A 96 -2.16 -13.05 -3.73
CA GLU A 96 -1.98 -14.21 -4.61
C GLU A 96 -3.05 -15.21 -4.22
N TRP A 97 -3.92 -15.51 -5.17
CA TRP A 97 -4.87 -16.60 -4.96
C TRP A 97 -4.06 -17.85 -4.65
N PRO A 98 -4.38 -18.59 -3.59
CA PRO A 98 -3.69 -19.84 -3.32
C PRO A 98 -3.71 -20.69 -4.59
N GLY A 99 -2.57 -21.25 -5.01
CA GLY A 99 -2.45 -22.01 -6.27
C GLY A 99 -3.49 -23.11 -6.45
N TRP A 100 -4.08 -23.59 -5.32
CA TRP A 100 -5.18 -24.53 -5.36
C TRP A 100 -6.51 -23.96 -5.88
N LEU A 101 -6.63 -22.63 -6.02
CA LEU A 101 -7.79 -21.95 -6.62
C LEU A 101 -7.61 -21.69 -8.12
N GLU A 102 -6.38 -21.70 -8.63
CA GLU A 102 -6.11 -21.27 -10.02
C GLU A 102 -6.50 -22.31 -11.07
N GLU A 103 -6.53 -23.61 -10.73
CA GLU A 103 -6.73 -24.70 -11.68
C GLU A 103 -7.94 -25.60 -11.37
N THR A 104 -8.83 -25.19 -10.46
CA THR A 104 -9.86 -26.09 -9.94
C THR A 104 -11.27 -25.67 -10.35
N SER A 105 -12.12 -26.66 -10.67
CA SER A 105 -13.56 -26.41 -10.86
C SER A 105 -14.20 -25.90 -9.57
N VAL A 106 -15.31 -25.16 -9.68
CA VAL A 106 -16.07 -24.62 -8.52
C VAL A 106 -16.39 -25.73 -7.49
N ARG A 107 -16.66 -26.96 -7.96
CA ARG A 107 -16.95 -28.08 -7.09
C ARG A 107 -15.75 -28.50 -6.24
N GLU A 108 -14.59 -28.61 -6.86
CA GLU A 108 -13.34 -28.94 -6.17
C GLU A 108 -12.90 -27.84 -5.21
N VAL A 109 -13.15 -26.57 -5.55
CA VAL A 109 -12.95 -25.44 -4.65
C VAL A 109 -13.81 -25.60 -3.39
N VAL A 110 -15.11 -25.91 -3.53
CA VAL A 110 -16.04 -26.11 -2.41
C VAL A 110 -15.64 -27.30 -1.55
N GLU A 111 -15.15 -28.39 -2.14
CA GLU A 111 -14.68 -29.57 -1.41
C GLU A 111 -13.39 -29.25 -0.64
N LYS A 112 -12.40 -28.65 -1.29
CA LYS A 112 -11.14 -28.25 -0.65
C LYS A 112 -11.32 -27.16 0.41
N TRP A 113 -12.31 -26.28 0.26
CA TRP A 113 -12.61 -25.22 1.23
C TRP A 113 -13.00 -25.78 2.60
N ARG A 114 -13.75 -26.87 2.65
CA ARG A 114 -14.18 -27.47 3.90
C ARG A 114 -13.02 -27.95 4.77
N ASP A 115 -11.91 -28.32 4.12
CA ASP A 115 -10.71 -28.84 4.79
C ASP A 115 -9.70 -27.74 5.13
N LYS A 116 -9.95 -26.49 4.69
CA LYS A 116 -9.08 -25.35 4.98
C LYS A 116 -9.53 -24.59 6.21
N SER A 117 -8.55 -24.08 6.96
CA SER A 117 -8.85 -23.12 8.02
C SER A 117 -9.62 -21.94 7.44
N PRO A 118 -10.75 -21.50 8.04
CA PRO A 118 -11.49 -20.33 7.58
C PRO A 118 -10.62 -19.06 7.51
N LEU A 119 -9.45 -19.08 8.11
CA LEU A 119 -8.50 -17.97 8.16
C LEU A 119 -7.64 -17.85 6.90
N TRP A 120 -7.69 -18.80 5.96
CA TRP A 120 -6.96 -18.71 4.69
C TRP A 120 -7.31 -17.44 3.89
N LEU A 121 -8.55 -16.93 4.04
CA LEU A 121 -8.95 -15.67 3.42
C LEU A 121 -8.11 -14.48 3.88
N LEU A 122 -7.56 -14.53 5.07
CA LEU A 122 -6.71 -13.46 5.60
C LEU A 122 -5.38 -13.38 4.83
N GLU A 123 -4.88 -14.50 4.32
CA GLU A 123 -3.63 -14.55 3.56
C GLU A 123 -3.76 -13.83 2.21
N VAL A 124 -4.98 -13.78 1.65
CA VAL A 124 -5.25 -13.14 0.35
C VAL A 124 -5.76 -11.70 0.45
N LEU A 125 -5.95 -11.18 1.65
CA LEU A 125 -6.38 -9.79 1.83
C LEU A 125 -5.19 -8.83 1.68
N PRO A 126 -5.11 -8.03 0.61
CA PRO A 126 -3.94 -7.20 0.33
C PRO A 126 -3.72 -6.08 1.35
N ASN A 127 -4.75 -5.70 2.09
CA ASN A 127 -4.69 -4.65 3.10
C ASN A 127 -4.27 -5.17 4.49
N LEU A 128 -4.33 -6.48 4.74
CA LEU A 128 -4.05 -7.03 6.06
C LEU A 128 -2.59 -6.84 6.50
N PRO A 129 -1.56 -7.11 5.67
CA PRO A 129 -0.18 -6.87 6.04
C PRO A 129 0.10 -5.40 6.36
N VAL A 130 -0.52 -4.50 5.61
CA VAL A 130 -0.35 -3.04 5.78
C VAL A 130 -1.02 -2.58 7.09
N ALA A 131 -2.21 -3.10 7.39
CA ALA A 131 -2.89 -2.84 8.66
C ALA A 131 -2.10 -3.42 9.85
N GLN A 132 -1.52 -4.62 9.71
CA GLN A 132 -0.68 -5.20 10.76
C GLN A 132 0.57 -4.34 11.00
N LEU A 133 1.25 -3.90 9.95
CA LEU A 133 2.37 -2.96 10.09
C LEU A 133 1.96 -1.70 10.82
N ALA A 134 0.76 -1.15 10.53
CA ALA A 134 0.25 0.02 11.24
C ALA A 134 0.10 -0.23 12.75
N VAL A 135 -0.39 -1.40 13.13
CA VAL A 135 -0.50 -1.80 14.53
C VAL A 135 0.87 -1.89 15.19
N GLU A 136 1.83 -2.54 14.54
CA GLU A 136 3.18 -2.77 15.09
C GLU A 136 3.95 -1.48 15.33
N ILE A 137 3.88 -0.50 14.42
CA ILE A 137 4.56 0.79 14.60
C ILE A 137 3.69 1.84 15.32
N GLY A 138 2.47 1.50 15.70
CA GLY A 138 1.54 2.41 16.36
C GLY A 138 1.04 3.54 15.45
N ALA A 139 1.05 3.38 14.13
CA ALA A 139 0.57 4.38 13.19
C ALA A 139 -0.95 4.60 13.33
N ARG A 140 -1.35 5.87 13.33
CA ARG A 140 -2.76 6.30 13.46
C ARG A 140 -3.20 7.23 12.32
N GLY A 141 -2.35 7.43 11.34
CA GLY A 141 -2.67 8.13 10.10
C GLY A 141 -3.37 7.22 9.10
N PRO A 142 -3.51 7.65 7.85
CA PRO A 142 -4.14 6.86 6.81
C PRO A 142 -3.35 5.58 6.52
N VAL A 143 -4.07 4.49 6.33
CA VAL A 143 -3.54 3.20 5.91
C VAL A 143 -4.21 2.88 4.57
N GLU A 144 -3.42 2.81 3.52
CA GLU A 144 -3.91 2.61 2.16
C GLU A 144 -3.17 1.45 1.50
N THR A 145 -3.88 0.71 0.65
CA THR A 145 -3.29 -0.33 -0.19
C THR A 145 -3.57 0.00 -1.66
N LEU A 146 -2.53 0.03 -2.45
CA LEU A 146 -2.57 0.30 -3.88
C LEU A 146 -2.29 -0.98 -4.66
N ARG A 147 -3.00 -1.15 -5.76
CA ARG A 147 -2.69 -2.23 -6.68
C ARG A 147 -1.46 -1.90 -7.52
N GLU A 148 -0.55 -2.86 -7.62
CA GLU A 148 0.63 -2.79 -8.47
C GLU A 148 0.23 -2.54 -9.94
N ARG A 149 0.85 -1.55 -10.57
CA ARG A 149 0.68 -1.18 -11.97
C ARG A 149 1.81 -0.27 -12.43
N ASP A 150 1.94 -0.08 -13.71
CA ASP A 150 2.91 0.88 -14.28
C ASP A 150 2.65 2.30 -13.76
N GLY A 151 3.70 2.98 -13.36
CA GLY A 151 3.64 4.35 -12.83
C GLY A 151 3.11 4.48 -11.41
N ILE A 152 2.99 3.38 -10.67
CA ILE A 152 2.48 3.38 -9.28
C ILE A 152 3.32 4.25 -8.35
N GLU A 153 4.62 4.40 -8.60
CA GLU A 153 5.52 5.26 -7.83
C GLU A 153 5.01 6.71 -7.77
N GLY A 154 4.60 7.25 -8.91
CA GLY A 154 4.03 8.60 -8.96
C GLY A 154 2.72 8.73 -8.18
N ASP A 155 1.92 7.67 -8.09
CA ASP A 155 0.70 7.68 -7.28
C ASP A 155 1.02 7.60 -5.78
N VAL A 156 2.04 6.82 -5.39
CA VAL A 156 2.55 6.77 -4.02
C VAL A 156 3.03 8.16 -3.60
N GLU A 157 3.90 8.79 -4.38
CA GLU A 157 4.42 10.13 -4.08
C GLU A 157 3.30 11.17 -3.93
N LYS A 158 2.31 11.19 -4.85
CA LYS A 158 1.16 12.09 -4.76
C LYS A 158 0.35 11.90 -3.46
N ARG A 159 0.23 10.65 -2.97
CA ARG A 159 -0.46 10.35 -1.72
C ARG A 159 0.34 10.82 -0.52
N ILE A 160 1.65 10.62 -0.53
CA ILE A 160 2.57 11.12 0.50
C ILE A 160 2.49 12.64 0.57
N GLN A 161 2.58 13.33 -0.58
CA GLN A 161 2.43 14.80 -0.66
C GLN A 161 1.08 15.26 -0.10
N ARG A 162 -0.01 14.59 -0.48
CA ARG A 162 -1.35 14.92 0.02
C ARG A 162 -1.46 14.74 1.53
N TRP A 163 -0.82 13.72 2.08
CA TRP A 163 -0.75 13.49 3.51
C TRP A 163 0.05 14.60 4.21
N GLY A 164 1.23 14.95 3.71
CA GLY A 164 2.03 16.06 4.23
C GLY A 164 1.27 17.39 4.27
N LYS A 165 0.53 17.72 3.19
CA LYS A 165 -0.33 18.93 3.15
C LYS A 165 -1.45 18.93 4.22
N ARG A 166 -1.81 17.78 4.77
CA ARG A 166 -2.79 17.63 5.86
C ARG A 166 -2.17 17.57 7.24
N GLY A 167 -0.87 17.88 7.35
CA GLY A 167 -0.14 17.87 8.62
C GLY A 167 0.47 16.52 8.98
N GLY A 168 0.46 15.55 8.07
CA GLY A 168 1.20 14.30 8.23
C GLY A 168 2.71 14.55 8.22
N LYS A 169 3.45 13.81 9.03
CA LYS A 169 4.90 13.97 9.16
C LYS A 169 5.68 12.87 8.47
N TRP A 170 5.18 11.65 8.55
CA TRP A 170 5.87 10.45 8.11
C TRP A 170 4.95 9.53 7.32
N VAL A 171 5.50 8.84 6.33
CA VAL A 171 4.82 7.75 5.64
C VAL A 171 5.78 6.58 5.51
N VAL A 172 5.31 5.40 5.85
CA VAL A 172 5.98 4.15 5.51
C VAL A 172 5.34 3.60 4.24
N SER A 173 6.08 3.55 3.14
CA SER A 173 5.66 2.86 1.93
C SER A 173 6.28 1.47 1.91
N VAL A 174 5.47 0.44 1.62
CA VAL A 174 5.92 -0.96 1.53
C VAL A 174 5.45 -1.57 0.23
N ARG A 175 6.30 -2.37 -0.39
CA ARG A 175 6.00 -3.01 -1.69
C ARG A 175 6.44 -4.47 -1.67
N LEU A 176 5.54 -5.36 -2.06
CA LEU A 176 5.87 -6.76 -2.30
C LEU A 176 6.63 -6.89 -3.63
N THR A 177 7.71 -7.66 -3.62
CA THR A 177 8.51 -7.99 -4.81
C THR A 177 8.50 -9.50 -5.03
N SER A 178 9.07 -9.98 -6.13
CA SER A 178 9.20 -11.42 -6.40
C SER A 178 10.11 -12.16 -5.41
N THR A 179 10.99 -11.46 -4.72
CA THR A 179 11.98 -12.04 -3.81
C THR A 179 11.79 -11.67 -2.34
N GLY A 180 10.74 -10.89 -2.04
CA GLY A 180 10.50 -10.41 -0.67
C GLY A 180 9.69 -9.13 -0.65
N ALA A 181 10.08 -8.18 0.21
CA ALA A 181 9.45 -6.88 0.29
C ALA A 181 10.49 -5.77 0.45
N LYS A 182 10.15 -4.58 -0.05
CA LYS A 182 10.91 -3.34 0.13
C LYS A 182 10.07 -2.34 0.92
N ALA A 183 10.74 -1.54 1.74
CA ALA A 183 10.10 -0.49 2.49
C ALA A 183 10.93 0.80 2.46
N GLU A 184 10.25 1.94 2.46
CA GLU A 184 10.84 3.27 2.56
C GLU A 184 10.09 4.09 3.59
N VAL A 185 10.81 4.84 4.39
CA VAL A 185 10.26 5.84 5.30
C VAL A 185 10.46 7.22 4.71
N TRP A 186 9.37 7.93 4.52
CA TRP A 186 9.33 9.26 3.92
C TRP A 186 9.03 10.32 4.98
N GLY A 187 9.86 11.35 5.01
CA GLY A 187 9.57 12.58 5.75
C GLY A 187 8.78 13.55 4.87
N CYS A 188 7.69 14.06 5.40
CA CYS A 188 6.89 15.11 4.80
C CYS A 188 7.29 16.43 5.45
N GLU A 189 8.19 17.19 4.84
CA GLU A 189 8.53 18.53 5.32
C GLU A 189 7.34 19.45 5.05
N GLY A 190 6.54 19.71 6.11
CA GLY A 190 5.53 20.76 6.06
C GLY A 190 6.19 22.13 5.95
N GLU A 191 5.65 22.99 5.13
CA GLU A 191 5.99 24.42 5.18
C GLU A 191 5.72 24.92 6.61
N LYS A 192 6.76 25.53 7.23
CA LYS A 192 6.61 26.29 8.46
C LYS A 192 6.08 27.68 8.14
#